data_4c4f90166b6aa40230e1781ceb55840d
#
_entry.id   4c4f90166b6aa40230e1781ceb55840d
#
_cell.length_a   1.000
_cell.length_b   1.000
_cell.length_c   1.000
_cell.angle_alpha   90.00
_cell.angle_beta   90.00
_cell.angle_gamma   90.00
#
_symmetry.space_group_name_H-M   'P 1'
#
loop_
_entity.id
_entity.type
_entity.pdbx_description
1 polymer ?
#
loop_
_entity_poly.entity_id
_entity_poly.type
_entity_poly.pdbx_seq_one_letter_code
_entity_poly.pdbx_strand_id
1 'polypeptide(L)'
;MLGVRLPKLRKLSKQIAKEDSFLYLDETEIIEGQCYMEEIMRYGMVISQIKTNIEVLFPYIDKYVAQIDNWSTCDSFCSGLKQTKQQMGEMWDYLQSYLCSNKEYHIRFAVVMFINYYISEEYIDKLLKTFDEIHHEGYYVKMAVAWALSICLIKYWDKTIAYMESEDNHLDDFTYIKALQKGRESLCLTAEQKQYLKELKGKRK
;
A
#
# COMPACT_ATOMS: atom_id res chain seq x y z
N MET A 1 -0.74 -23.90 -0.27
CA MET A 1 -1.60 -23.27 0.77
C MET A 1 -1.86 -24.29 1.85
N LEU A 2 -1.60 -23.95 3.13
CA LEU A 2 -1.80 -24.85 4.29
C LEU A 2 -3.23 -24.80 4.82
N GLY A 3 -4.05 -23.84 4.40
CA GLY A 3 -5.43 -23.67 4.85
C GLY A 3 -5.57 -23.13 6.29
N VAL A 4 -4.53 -22.49 6.82
CA VAL A 4 -4.56 -21.91 8.16
C VAL A 4 -5.26 -20.57 8.14
N ARG A 5 -6.33 -20.42 8.93
CA ARG A 5 -7.10 -19.17 9.00
C ARG A 5 -6.30 -18.02 9.62
N LEU A 6 -6.43 -16.81 9.08
CA LEU A 6 -5.74 -15.59 9.54
C LEU A 6 -5.76 -15.36 11.07
N PRO A 7 -6.87 -15.58 11.81
CA PRO A 7 -6.86 -15.41 13.27
C PRO A 7 -5.87 -16.32 13.99
N LYS A 8 -5.69 -17.56 13.48
CA LYS A 8 -4.71 -18.51 14.04
C LYS A 8 -3.28 -18.07 13.74
N LEU A 9 -3.01 -17.62 12.52
CA LEU A 9 -1.69 -17.04 12.13
C LEU A 9 -1.34 -15.84 13.00
N ARG A 10 -2.26 -14.90 13.17
CA ARG A 10 -2.05 -13.73 14.05
C ARG A 10 -1.76 -14.12 15.50
N LYS A 11 -2.45 -15.14 16.04
CA LYS A 11 -2.19 -15.63 17.40
C LYS A 11 -0.78 -16.20 17.50
N LEU A 12 -0.38 -17.05 16.56
CA LEU A 12 0.95 -17.65 16.50
C LEU A 12 2.04 -16.58 16.36
N SER A 13 1.88 -15.63 15.44
CA SER A 13 2.84 -14.53 15.24
C SER A 13 3.03 -13.69 16.50
N LYS A 14 1.94 -13.46 17.27
CA LYS A 14 2.05 -12.78 18.57
C LYS A 14 2.81 -13.57 19.62
N GLN A 15 2.73 -14.89 19.61
CA GLN A 15 3.50 -15.74 20.51
C GLN A 15 4.99 -15.66 20.16
N ILE A 16 5.33 -15.89 18.90
CA ILE A 16 6.72 -15.80 18.40
C ILE A 16 7.33 -14.41 18.71
N ALA A 17 6.58 -13.34 18.44
CA ALA A 17 7.07 -11.97 18.69
C ALA A 17 7.30 -11.65 20.18
N LYS A 18 6.76 -12.42 21.10
CA LYS A 18 6.97 -12.29 22.56
C LYS A 18 8.18 -13.08 23.08
N GLU A 19 8.56 -14.11 22.37
CA GLU A 19 9.71 -14.97 22.73
C GLU A 19 11.00 -14.37 22.21
N ASP A 20 11.47 -14.79 21.05
CA ASP A 20 12.65 -14.23 20.40
C ASP A 20 12.34 -13.91 18.93
N SER A 21 11.79 -12.72 18.72
CA SER A 21 11.35 -12.28 17.39
C SER A 21 12.47 -12.11 16.38
N PHE A 22 13.65 -11.59 16.82
CA PHE A 22 14.77 -11.40 15.92
C PHE A 22 15.42 -12.73 15.57
N LEU A 23 15.62 -13.63 16.52
CA LEU A 23 16.14 -14.98 16.26
C LEU A 23 15.23 -15.68 15.23
N TYR A 24 13.90 -15.60 15.43
CA TYR A 24 12.94 -16.17 14.46
C TYR A 24 13.11 -15.57 13.06
N LEU A 25 13.27 -14.25 12.94
CA LEU A 25 13.42 -13.56 11.65
C LEU A 25 14.75 -13.89 10.96
N ASP A 26 15.82 -14.04 11.76
CA ASP A 26 17.15 -14.37 11.25
C ASP A 26 17.25 -15.82 10.78
N GLU A 27 16.68 -16.76 11.53
CA GLU A 27 16.73 -18.20 11.23
C GLU A 27 15.67 -18.64 10.19
N THR A 28 14.60 -17.85 10.01
CA THR A 28 13.55 -18.23 9.06
C THR A 28 13.91 -17.78 7.64
N GLU A 29 14.11 -18.76 6.77
CA GLU A 29 14.19 -18.50 5.33
C GLU A 29 12.79 -18.43 4.73
N ILE A 30 12.50 -17.35 4.00
CA ILE A 30 11.31 -17.19 3.19
C ILE A 30 11.75 -17.06 1.74
N ILE A 31 11.43 -18.06 0.92
CA ILE A 31 11.84 -18.13 -0.49
C ILE A 31 10.60 -18.31 -1.35
N GLU A 32 10.45 -17.44 -2.35
CA GLU A 32 9.36 -17.51 -3.31
C GLU A 32 9.33 -18.88 -3.99
N GLY A 33 8.14 -19.46 -4.13
CA GLY A 33 7.92 -20.77 -4.71
C GLY A 33 8.31 -21.97 -3.84
N GLN A 34 8.99 -21.77 -2.70
CA GLN A 34 9.35 -22.83 -1.76
C GLN A 34 8.55 -22.80 -0.47
N CYS A 35 8.02 -21.62 -0.10
CA CYS A 35 7.21 -21.42 1.11
C CYS A 35 5.71 -21.37 0.79
N TYR A 36 4.90 -21.86 1.70
CA TYR A 36 3.47 -21.62 1.63
C TYR A 36 3.14 -20.15 1.93
N MET A 37 2.07 -19.65 1.33
CA MET A 37 1.60 -18.27 1.55
C MET A 37 1.45 -17.94 3.04
N GLU A 38 0.95 -18.89 3.84
CA GLU A 38 0.78 -18.72 5.29
C GLU A 38 2.10 -18.56 6.03
N GLU A 39 3.18 -19.16 5.55
CA GLU A 39 4.52 -19.00 6.15
C GLU A 39 5.07 -17.61 5.87
N ILE A 40 4.96 -17.15 4.62
CA ILE A 40 5.32 -15.78 4.22
C ILE A 40 4.49 -14.77 5.04
N MET A 41 3.17 -14.94 5.10
CA MET A 41 2.30 -14.05 5.90
C MET A 41 2.68 -14.04 7.38
N ARG A 42 3.02 -15.18 7.96
CA ARG A 42 3.45 -15.29 9.36
C ARG A 42 4.72 -14.47 9.61
N TYR A 43 5.70 -14.57 8.73
CA TYR A 43 6.94 -13.79 8.82
C TYR A 43 6.64 -12.28 8.87
N GLY A 44 5.85 -11.77 7.93
CA GLY A 44 5.43 -10.36 7.92
C GLY A 44 4.61 -9.95 9.16
N MET A 45 3.76 -10.87 9.67
CA MET A 45 3.02 -10.61 10.91
C MET A 45 3.93 -10.54 12.13
N VAL A 46 5.04 -11.29 12.19
CA VAL A 46 6.03 -11.18 13.26
C VAL A 46 6.72 -9.82 13.19
N ILE A 47 7.22 -9.40 12.03
CA ILE A 47 7.80 -8.05 11.83
C ILE A 47 6.85 -6.98 12.38
N SER A 48 5.56 -7.07 12.05
CA SER A 48 4.54 -6.10 12.45
C SER A 48 4.30 -6.01 13.96
N GLN A 49 4.72 -7.01 14.75
CA GLN A 49 4.54 -7.03 16.20
C GLN A 49 5.75 -6.47 16.96
N ILE A 50 6.92 -6.37 16.32
CA ILE A 50 8.15 -5.92 16.97
C ILE A 50 8.05 -4.40 17.21
N LYS A 51 8.29 -3.99 18.43
CA LYS A 51 8.32 -2.57 18.83
C LYS A 51 9.77 -2.13 18.98
N THR A 52 10.27 -1.46 17.95
CA THR A 52 11.64 -0.95 17.91
C THR A 52 11.73 0.29 17.02
N ASN A 53 12.89 0.89 16.85
CA ASN A 53 13.12 1.85 15.79
C ASN A 53 12.85 1.16 14.43
N ILE A 54 12.04 1.82 13.58
CA ILE A 54 11.59 1.24 12.31
C ILE A 54 12.74 0.89 11.38
N GLU A 55 13.84 1.65 11.42
CA GLU A 55 15.03 1.41 10.61
C GLU A 55 15.69 0.05 10.89
N VAL A 56 15.59 -0.44 12.15
CA VAL A 56 16.06 -1.79 12.51
C VAL A 56 15.30 -2.88 11.77
N LEU A 57 14.07 -2.59 11.36
CA LEU A 57 13.21 -3.55 10.64
C LEU A 57 13.36 -3.47 9.10
N PHE A 58 14.00 -2.45 8.56
CA PHE A 58 14.12 -2.30 7.10
C PHE A 58 14.73 -3.53 6.41
N PRO A 59 15.82 -4.15 6.90
CA PRO A 59 16.35 -5.36 6.27
C PRO A 59 15.35 -6.53 6.23
N TYR A 60 14.54 -6.68 7.27
CA TYR A 60 13.50 -7.71 7.34
C TYR A 60 12.30 -7.38 6.46
N ILE A 61 11.95 -6.10 6.34
CA ILE A 61 10.93 -5.62 5.41
C ILE A 61 11.37 -5.87 3.96
N ASP A 62 12.63 -5.55 3.62
CA ASP A 62 13.20 -5.82 2.29
C ASP A 62 13.13 -7.30 1.94
N LYS A 63 13.57 -8.17 2.88
CA LYS A 63 13.50 -9.63 2.71
C LYS A 63 12.07 -10.10 2.48
N TYR A 64 11.11 -9.53 3.22
CA TYR A 64 9.70 -9.87 3.08
C TYR A 64 9.10 -9.36 1.77
N VAL A 65 9.30 -8.07 1.44
CA VAL A 65 8.72 -7.45 0.24
C VAL A 65 9.22 -8.12 -1.02
N ALA A 66 10.47 -8.60 -1.04
CA ALA A 66 11.02 -9.36 -2.14
C ALA A 66 10.26 -10.68 -2.43
N GLN A 67 9.50 -11.22 -1.47
CA GLN A 67 8.72 -12.46 -1.58
C GLN A 67 7.23 -12.22 -1.84
N ILE A 68 6.80 -10.98 -1.97
CA ILE A 68 5.38 -10.67 -2.25
C ILE A 68 5.06 -10.92 -3.72
N ASP A 69 4.14 -11.84 -3.95
CA ASP A 69 3.64 -12.25 -5.26
C ASP A 69 2.13 -11.99 -5.46
N ASN A 70 1.44 -11.51 -4.41
CA ASN A 70 0.00 -11.27 -4.45
C ASN A 70 -0.44 -10.10 -3.56
N TRP A 71 -1.55 -9.48 -3.93
CA TRP A 71 -2.10 -8.30 -3.23
C TRP A 71 -2.51 -8.58 -1.78
N SER A 72 -3.00 -9.79 -1.47
CA SER A 72 -3.47 -10.12 -0.11
C SER A 72 -2.33 -10.12 0.90
N THR A 73 -1.17 -10.68 0.50
CA THR A 73 0.05 -10.70 1.30
C THR A 73 0.58 -9.28 1.49
N CYS A 74 0.64 -8.49 0.41
CA CYS A 74 1.08 -7.11 0.42
C CYS A 74 0.22 -6.23 1.36
N ASP A 75 -1.09 -6.18 1.11
CA ASP A 75 -2.00 -5.26 1.78
C ASP A 75 -2.17 -5.60 3.27
N SER A 76 -2.18 -6.91 3.60
CA SER A 76 -2.23 -7.38 4.99
C SER A 76 -0.99 -6.98 5.78
N PHE A 77 0.19 -7.06 5.18
CA PHE A 77 1.45 -6.63 5.78
C PHE A 77 1.46 -5.12 6.02
N CYS A 78 1.18 -4.33 4.99
CA CYS A 78 1.14 -2.87 5.10
C CYS A 78 0.21 -2.41 6.23
N SER A 79 -1.01 -2.97 6.32
CA SER A 79 -1.95 -2.62 7.38
C SER A 79 -1.49 -3.01 8.79
N GLY A 80 -0.54 -3.95 8.88
CA GLY A 80 0.06 -4.43 10.12
C GLY A 80 1.18 -3.53 10.66
N LEU A 81 1.90 -2.80 9.81
CA LEU A 81 3.08 -1.98 10.18
C LEU A 81 2.70 -0.69 10.93
N LYS A 82 1.93 -0.82 12.01
CA LYS A 82 1.32 0.31 12.74
C LYS A 82 2.34 1.26 13.39
N GLN A 83 3.55 0.79 13.66
CA GLN A 83 4.63 1.60 14.20
C GLN A 83 5.08 2.72 13.24
N THR A 84 4.79 2.60 11.94
CA THR A 84 4.93 3.69 10.95
C THR A 84 4.33 5.01 11.46
N LYS A 85 3.22 4.96 12.22
CA LYS A 85 2.57 6.17 12.77
C LYS A 85 3.44 6.98 13.74
N GLN A 86 4.46 6.37 14.31
CA GLN A 86 5.36 7.01 15.27
C GLN A 86 6.68 7.45 14.60
N GLN A 87 6.96 6.98 13.39
CA GLN A 87 8.22 7.17 12.67
C GLN A 87 7.91 7.40 11.18
N MET A 88 7.05 8.40 10.93
CA MET A 88 6.51 8.66 9.59
C MET A 88 7.57 9.22 8.63
N GLY A 89 8.51 10.01 9.12
CA GLY A 89 9.59 10.60 8.31
C GLY A 89 10.51 9.52 7.76
N GLU A 90 11.05 8.70 8.66
CA GLU A 90 11.98 7.60 8.33
C GLU A 90 11.34 6.60 7.37
N MET A 91 10.08 6.24 7.62
CA MET A 91 9.36 5.35 6.73
C MET A 91 9.04 6.02 5.38
N TRP A 92 8.73 7.32 5.35
CA TRP A 92 8.50 8.04 4.09
C TRP A 92 9.73 7.96 3.18
N ASP A 93 10.91 8.27 3.72
CA ASP A 93 12.17 8.27 2.98
C ASP A 93 12.53 6.84 2.49
N TYR A 94 12.32 5.85 3.34
CA TYR A 94 12.51 4.45 2.98
C TYR A 94 11.61 4.01 1.82
N LEU A 95 10.34 4.40 1.82
CA LEU A 95 9.37 4.04 0.78
C LEU A 95 9.71 4.64 -0.60
N GLN A 96 10.45 5.75 -0.67
CA GLN A 96 10.86 6.34 -1.94
C GLN A 96 11.71 5.38 -2.79
N SER A 97 12.55 4.55 -2.15
CA SER A 97 13.37 3.57 -2.86
C SER A 97 12.53 2.51 -3.59
N TYR A 98 11.37 2.16 -3.05
CA TYR A 98 10.44 1.21 -3.66
C TYR A 98 9.70 1.76 -4.88
N LEU A 99 9.45 3.07 -4.93
CA LEU A 99 8.78 3.72 -6.05
C LEU A 99 9.63 3.69 -7.34
N CYS A 100 10.96 3.66 -7.18
CA CYS A 100 11.91 3.56 -8.29
C CYS A 100 12.13 2.12 -8.79
N SER A 101 11.48 1.12 -8.18
CA SER A 101 11.64 -0.29 -8.54
C SER A 101 10.91 -0.61 -9.85
N ASN A 102 11.43 -1.61 -10.57
CA ASN A 102 10.74 -2.21 -11.73
C ASN A 102 9.83 -3.39 -11.34
N LYS A 103 9.77 -3.75 -10.05
CA LYS A 103 8.93 -4.84 -9.55
C LYS A 103 7.57 -4.32 -9.12
N GLU A 104 6.51 -4.91 -9.66
CA GLU A 104 5.13 -4.50 -9.45
C GLU A 104 4.74 -4.43 -7.95
N TYR A 105 5.07 -5.46 -7.17
CA TYR A 105 4.71 -5.51 -5.76
C TYR A 105 5.60 -4.64 -4.87
N HIS A 106 6.78 -4.23 -5.30
CA HIS A 106 7.59 -3.24 -4.62
C HIS A 106 6.88 -1.86 -4.62
N ILE A 107 6.45 -1.42 -5.82
CA ILE A 107 5.72 -0.16 -5.95
C ILE A 107 4.37 -0.24 -5.23
N ARG A 108 3.65 -1.38 -5.39
CA ARG A 108 2.38 -1.59 -4.68
C ARG A 108 2.56 -1.48 -3.17
N PHE A 109 3.62 -2.07 -2.60
CA PHE A 109 3.94 -1.96 -1.17
C PHE A 109 4.00 -0.50 -0.72
N ALA A 110 4.79 0.34 -1.43
CA ALA A 110 4.90 1.75 -1.11
C ALA A 110 3.55 2.49 -1.20
N VAL A 111 2.80 2.27 -2.28
CA VAL A 111 1.48 2.91 -2.48
C VAL A 111 0.48 2.48 -1.39
N VAL A 112 0.45 1.20 -1.01
CA VAL A 112 -0.47 0.72 0.04
C VAL A 112 -0.03 1.20 1.42
N MET A 113 1.26 1.39 1.69
CA MET A 113 1.74 2.09 2.88
C MET A 113 1.24 3.53 2.92
N PHE A 114 1.29 4.26 1.81
CA PHE A 114 0.73 5.61 1.73
C PHE A 114 -0.77 5.64 2.01
N ILE A 115 -1.55 4.68 1.46
CA ILE A 115 -2.98 4.56 1.74
C ILE A 115 -3.25 4.40 3.24
N ASN A 116 -2.48 3.56 3.92
CA ASN A 116 -2.72 3.22 5.32
C ASN A 116 -2.31 4.33 6.31
N TYR A 117 -1.27 5.12 5.97
CA TYR A 117 -0.61 5.96 6.97
C TYR A 117 -0.48 7.43 6.59
N TYR A 118 -0.47 7.79 5.29
CA TYR A 118 -0.08 9.13 4.85
C TYR A 118 -1.19 9.97 4.23
N ILE A 119 -2.40 9.42 3.96
CA ILE A 119 -3.49 10.25 3.42
C ILE A 119 -4.04 11.17 4.53
N SER A 120 -3.38 12.31 4.68
CA SER A 120 -3.62 13.37 5.66
C SER A 120 -3.41 14.75 5.05
N GLU A 121 -3.85 15.83 5.73
CA GLU A 121 -3.68 17.21 5.24
C GLU A 121 -2.21 17.58 5.00
N GLU A 122 -1.31 17.06 5.84
CA GLU A 122 0.13 17.30 5.74
C GLU A 122 0.75 16.70 4.48
N TYR A 123 0.26 15.52 4.05
CA TYR A 123 0.89 14.75 2.97
C TYR A 123 0.11 14.75 1.66
N ILE A 124 -1.13 15.23 1.61
CA ILE A 124 -2.00 15.06 0.44
C ILE A 124 -1.38 15.63 -0.84
N ASP A 125 -0.78 16.82 -0.79
CA ASP A 125 -0.22 17.46 -1.97
C ASP A 125 1.03 16.70 -2.48
N LYS A 126 1.88 16.21 -1.54
CA LYS A 126 3.00 15.33 -1.87
C LYS A 126 2.54 14.01 -2.48
N LEU A 127 1.49 13.42 -1.92
CA LEU A 127 0.96 12.12 -2.40
C LEU A 127 0.40 12.22 -3.81
N LEU A 128 -0.39 13.27 -4.11
CA LEU A 128 -0.94 13.47 -5.45
C LEU A 128 0.18 13.58 -6.48
N LYS A 129 1.24 14.34 -6.17
CA LYS A 129 2.43 14.44 -7.00
C LYS A 129 3.16 13.09 -7.13
N THR A 130 3.37 12.38 -6.01
CA THR A 130 4.01 11.06 -6.03
C THR A 130 3.23 10.06 -6.89
N PHE A 131 1.90 10.06 -6.80
CA PHE A 131 1.07 9.15 -7.61
C PHE A 131 1.11 9.49 -9.10
N ASP A 132 1.26 10.77 -9.44
CA ASP A 132 1.42 11.24 -10.82
C ASP A 132 2.75 10.79 -11.45
N GLU A 133 3.80 10.70 -10.64
CA GLU A 133 5.15 10.30 -11.06
C GLU A 133 5.32 8.77 -11.18
N ILE A 134 4.34 7.96 -10.75
CA ILE A 134 4.40 6.50 -10.86
C ILE A 134 3.98 6.05 -12.25
N HIS A 135 4.97 5.66 -13.06
CA HIS A 135 4.76 5.10 -14.38
C HIS A 135 5.19 3.63 -14.41
N HIS A 136 4.22 2.71 -14.42
CA HIS A 136 4.48 1.26 -14.44
C HIS A 136 3.33 0.52 -15.11
N GLU A 137 3.62 -0.44 -16.00
CA GLU A 137 2.61 -1.17 -16.75
C GLU A 137 1.87 -2.25 -15.95
N GLY A 138 2.40 -2.65 -14.78
CA GLY A 138 1.82 -3.68 -13.93
C GLY A 138 0.41 -3.33 -13.44
N TYR A 139 -0.51 -4.26 -13.64
CA TYR A 139 -1.92 -4.12 -13.27
C TYR A 139 -2.11 -3.76 -11.79
N TYR A 140 -1.36 -4.42 -10.90
CA TYR A 140 -1.51 -4.21 -9.46
C TYR A 140 -0.92 -2.90 -8.96
N VAL A 141 0.05 -2.31 -9.68
CA VAL A 141 0.51 -0.93 -9.44
C VAL A 141 -0.59 0.05 -9.81
N LYS A 142 -1.09 -0.02 -11.05
CA LYS A 142 -2.16 0.86 -11.55
C LYS A 142 -3.39 0.80 -10.65
N MET A 143 -3.78 -0.40 -10.21
CA MET A 143 -4.89 -0.59 -9.28
C MET A 143 -4.64 -0.03 -7.88
N ALA A 144 -3.40 -0.08 -7.38
CA ALA A 144 -3.03 0.51 -6.09
C ALA A 144 -3.10 2.04 -6.14
N VAL A 145 -2.54 2.66 -7.17
CA VAL A 145 -2.62 4.11 -7.39
C VAL A 145 -4.08 4.55 -7.55
N ALA A 146 -4.87 3.84 -8.36
CA ALA A 146 -6.30 4.12 -8.52
C ALA A 146 -7.07 4.02 -7.18
N TRP A 147 -6.73 3.05 -6.35
CA TRP A 147 -7.31 2.93 -5.00
C TRP A 147 -6.89 4.08 -4.11
N ALA A 148 -5.60 4.44 -4.08
CA ALA A 148 -5.09 5.57 -3.31
C ALA A 148 -5.82 6.87 -3.68
N LEU A 149 -5.92 7.17 -4.98
CA LEU A 149 -6.64 8.34 -5.48
C LEU A 149 -8.13 8.32 -5.11
N SER A 150 -8.77 7.16 -5.12
CA SER A 150 -10.17 7.04 -4.68
C SER A 150 -10.35 7.37 -3.19
N ILE A 151 -9.38 7.03 -2.34
CA ILE A 151 -9.38 7.43 -0.93
C ILE A 151 -9.09 8.93 -0.77
N CYS A 152 -8.19 9.49 -1.60
CA CYS A 152 -7.95 10.92 -1.65
C CYS A 152 -9.23 11.69 -2.04
N LEU A 153 -9.97 11.23 -3.05
CA LEU A 153 -11.28 11.80 -3.42
C LEU A 153 -12.28 11.81 -2.27
N ILE A 154 -12.29 10.76 -1.43
CA ILE A 154 -13.19 10.67 -0.29
C ILE A 154 -12.81 11.65 0.81
N LYS A 155 -11.51 11.80 1.10
CA LYS A 155 -11.01 12.56 2.25
C LYS A 155 -10.68 14.02 1.91
N TYR A 156 -10.22 14.28 0.70
CA TYR A 156 -9.67 15.56 0.24
C TYR A 156 -10.21 15.89 -1.15
N TRP A 157 -11.55 15.99 -1.26
CA TRP A 157 -12.26 16.15 -2.51
C TRP A 157 -11.72 17.29 -3.38
N ASP A 158 -11.69 18.51 -2.84
CA ASP A 158 -11.34 19.70 -3.61
C ASP A 158 -9.91 19.62 -4.18
N LYS A 159 -8.93 19.25 -3.35
CA LYS A 159 -7.54 19.08 -3.78
C LYS A 159 -7.40 17.99 -4.82
N THR A 160 -8.07 16.86 -4.61
CA THR A 160 -7.96 15.72 -5.52
C THR A 160 -8.65 15.99 -6.85
N ILE A 161 -9.81 16.65 -6.86
CA ILE A 161 -10.48 17.06 -8.11
C ILE A 161 -9.64 18.07 -8.87
N ALA A 162 -9.09 19.09 -8.19
CA ALA A 162 -8.20 20.07 -8.83
C ALA A 162 -7.01 19.40 -9.52
N TYR A 163 -6.40 18.40 -8.86
CA TYR A 163 -5.35 17.57 -9.45
C TYR A 163 -5.85 16.74 -10.64
N MET A 164 -6.98 16.06 -10.50
CA MET A 164 -7.55 15.20 -11.55
C MET A 164 -7.96 15.99 -12.82
N GLU A 165 -8.31 17.27 -12.68
CA GLU A 165 -8.69 18.17 -13.79
C GLU A 165 -7.50 18.98 -14.35
N SER A 166 -6.34 18.93 -13.71
CA SER A 166 -5.15 19.65 -14.17
C SER A 166 -4.67 19.14 -15.53
N GLU A 167 -4.20 20.04 -16.37
CA GLU A 167 -3.50 19.70 -17.61
C GLU A 167 -2.15 19.02 -17.34
N ASP A 168 -1.57 19.24 -16.15
CA ASP A 168 -0.33 18.60 -15.68
C ASP A 168 -0.58 17.19 -15.07
N ASN A 169 -1.73 16.60 -15.28
CA ASN A 169 -2.03 15.23 -14.83
C ASN A 169 -1.50 14.21 -15.84
N HIS A 170 -0.49 13.42 -15.41
CA HIS A 170 0.21 12.44 -16.25
C HIS A 170 -0.23 10.99 -16.00
N LEU A 171 -1.29 10.76 -15.21
CA LEU A 171 -1.83 9.43 -14.98
C LEU A 171 -2.21 8.76 -16.30
N ASP A 172 -1.91 7.48 -16.45
CA ASP A 172 -2.44 6.69 -17.57
C ASP A 172 -3.97 6.57 -17.49
N ASP A 173 -4.62 6.40 -18.63
CA ASP A 173 -6.08 6.38 -18.72
C ASP A 173 -6.72 5.28 -17.88
N PHE A 174 -6.07 4.11 -17.79
CA PHE A 174 -6.60 3.02 -16.97
C PHE A 174 -6.63 3.41 -15.49
N THR A 175 -5.52 3.93 -14.95
CA THR A 175 -5.41 4.37 -13.55
C THR A 175 -6.41 5.48 -13.24
N TYR A 176 -6.47 6.49 -14.11
CA TYR A 176 -7.42 7.60 -13.99
C TYR A 176 -8.88 7.12 -13.94
N ILE A 177 -9.29 6.34 -14.95
CA ILE A 177 -10.67 5.84 -15.06
C ILE A 177 -11.02 4.93 -13.86
N LYS A 178 -10.08 4.11 -13.40
CA LYS A 178 -10.28 3.23 -12.25
C LYS A 178 -10.39 4.00 -10.92
N ALA A 179 -9.64 5.09 -10.75
CA ALA A 179 -9.77 5.97 -9.59
C ALA A 179 -11.18 6.57 -9.51
N LEU A 180 -11.67 7.14 -10.62
CA LEU A 180 -13.04 7.67 -10.71
C LEU A 180 -14.10 6.58 -10.47
N GLN A 181 -13.90 5.38 -11.03
CA GLN A 181 -14.81 4.26 -10.83
C GLN A 181 -14.89 3.87 -9.33
N LYS A 182 -13.73 3.67 -8.68
CA LYS A 182 -13.67 3.32 -7.25
C LYS A 182 -14.24 4.41 -6.36
N GLY A 183 -14.03 5.69 -6.67
CA GLY A 183 -14.67 6.81 -5.99
C GLY A 183 -16.20 6.72 -6.06
N ARG A 184 -16.76 6.46 -7.25
CA ARG A 184 -18.21 6.31 -7.45
C ARG A 184 -18.82 5.09 -6.73
N GLU A 185 -18.06 4.02 -6.56
CA GLU A 185 -18.48 2.81 -5.83
C GLU A 185 -18.51 3.04 -4.32
N SER A 186 -17.83 4.08 -3.83
CA SER A 186 -17.80 4.41 -2.40
C SER A 186 -19.17 4.85 -1.89
N LEU A 187 -19.49 4.45 -0.65
CA LEU A 187 -20.66 4.94 0.07
C LEU A 187 -20.44 6.31 0.73
N CYS A 188 -19.20 6.81 0.74
CA CYS A 188 -18.84 8.06 1.41
C CYS A 188 -19.06 9.31 0.54
N LEU A 189 -19.18 9.16 -0.78
CA LEU A 189 -19.42 10.28 -1.69
C LEU A 189 -20.93 10.50 -1.91
N THR A 190 -21.31 11.79 -2.04
CA THR A 190 -22.70 12.19 -2.33
C THR A 190 -23.12 11.80 -3.75
N ALA A 191 -24.41 11.88 -4.03
CA ALA A 191 -24.94 11.61 -5.37
C ALA A 191 -24.37 12.61 -6.39
N GLU A 192 -24.26 13.90 -6.01
CA GLU A 192 -23.70 14.97 -6.83
C GLU A 192 -22.24 14.71 -7.16
N GLN A 193 -21.43 14.34 -6.14
CA GLN A 193 -20.02 14.00 -6.33
C GLN A 193 -19.86 12.78 -7.28
N LYS A 194 -20.68 11.77 -7.13
CA LYS A 194 -20.66 10.59 -8.03
C LYS A 194 -21.04 10.93 -9.45
N GLN A 195 -22.02 11.82 -9.65
CA GLN A 195 -22.42 12.31 -10.97
C GLN A 195 -21.27 13.12 -11.59
N TYR A 196 -20.63 14.00 -10.80
CA TYR A 196 -19.46 14.76 -11.25
C TYR A 196 -18.31 13.84 -11.74
N LEU A 197 -17.96 12.80 -10.98
CA LEU A 197 -16.94 11.82 -11.41
C LEU A 197 -17.32 11.08 -12.70
N LYS A 198 -18.63 10.89 -12.96
CA LYS A 198 -19.10 10.29 -14.21
C LYS A 198 -18.90 11.23 -15.40
N GLU A 199 -19.16 12.52 -15.23
CA GLU A 199 -18.95 13.55 -16.23
C GLU A 199 -17.47 13.75 -16.54
N LEU A 200 -16.65 13.80 -15.48
CA LEU A 200 -15.19 13.93 -15.59
C LEU A 200 -14.58 12.77 -16.41
N LYS A 201 -15.05 11.54 -16.19
CA LYS A 201 -14.65 10.39 -17.01
C LYS A 201 -14.96 10.59 -18.50
N GLY A 202 -16.06 11.27 -18.83
CA GLY A 202 -16.46 11.52 -20.23
C GLY A 202 -15.61 12.57 -20.94
N LYS A 203 -14.92 13.44 -20.20
CA LYS A 203 -14.04 14.51 -20.75
C LYS A 203 -12.66 13.98 -21.16
N ARG A 204 -12.17 12.91 -20.52
CA ARG A 204 -10.89 12.28 -20.86
C ARG A 204 -11.11 11.25 -21.98
N LYS A 205 -10.98 11.72 -23.21
CA LYS A 205 -11.02 10.92 -24.45
C LYS A 205 -9.68 11.04 -25.18
#